data_482cdaf6c57ced47826a5a2228446226
#
_entry.id   482cdaf6c57ced47826a5a2228446226
#
_cell.length_a   1.000
_cell.length_b   1.000
_cell.length_c   1.000
_cell.angle_alpha   90.00
_cell.angle_beta   90.00
_cell.angle_gamma   90.00
#
_symmetry.space_group_name_H-M   'P 1'
#
loop_
_entity.id
_entity.type
_entity.pdbx_description
1 polymer ?
#
loop_
_entity_poly.entity_id
_entity_poly.type
_entity_poly.pdbx_seq_one_letter_code
_entity_poly.pdbx_strand_id
1 'polypeptide(L)'
;MFPLAVCNAQESVETVIRKSREKCQSIQEGHYVMERKMKHMSDKDTDYYRITCCFRKIPDDTIFGKAFSMINEPQGHPEWNGHFLYTGNEFVYIDDTATILSCAQWADKIKSRRGNFDFYTPLTTRSCYPVPTEKQEADSDYVFSLKETQLDGNPCYLLDIFVKQHGEADRYFGIVCIRYEVNIWIDKQDYMPIQYSVAFDNIEGQDTMYQYEECKLISFDPKIDESKLTLKSIPDDMVQRDYVPYKRPEPLADGTPAPDWSLPTLAGDTIRLADLKGKVVLLDFFYKSCAPCCAALPVLQSIHEKYKDRGVVVVGIDPYDDPAKDEMATFLSKRGITYTALFSDHELSKDYHVHAFPTLFLLDRQGRIIMTHLGFSKEMGAELEELLLKML
;
A
#
# COMPACT_ATOMS: atom_id res chain seq x y z
N MET A 1 11.99 33.85 52.44
CA MET A 1 12.71 33.14 51.36
C MET A 1 11.66 32.50 50.50
N PHE A 2 11.30 33.15 49.39
CA PHE A 2 10.38 32.55 48.42
C PHE A 2 11.19 31.62 47.51
N PRO A 3 10.69 30.41 47.23
CA PRO A 3 11.38 29.57 46.23
C PRO A 3 11.25 30.23 44.87
N LEU A 4 12.38 30.46 44.21
CA LEU A 4 12.44 30.79 42.82
C LEU A 4 11.74 29.67 42.06
N ALA A 5 10.58 29.97 41.47
CA ALA A 5 9.97 29.12 40.47
C ALA A 5 10.97 29.04 39.30
N VAL A 6 11.59 27.92 39.13
CA VAL A 6 12.33 27.60 37.93
C VAL A 6 11.29 27.53 36.82
N CYS A 7 11.20 28.63 36.07
CA CYS A 7 10.45 28.64 34.83
C CYS A 7 11.22 27.72 33.88
N ASN A 8 10.85 26.45 33.80
CA ASN A 8 11.36 25.58 32.75
C ASN A 8 10.88 26.20 31.43
N ALA A 9 11.80 26.84 30.70
CA ALA A 9 11.48 27.29 29.35
C ALA A 9 11.06 26.05 28.53
N GLN A 10 9.89 26.14 27.91
CA GLN A 10 9.38 25.10 27.00
C GLN A 10 10.44 24.86 25.94
N GLU A 11 10.81 23.61 25.70
CA GLU A 11 11.80 23.27 24.65
C GLU A 11 11.26 23.70 23.26
N SER A 12 12.18 24.15 22.41
CA SER A 12 11.78 24.52 21.03
C SER A 12 11.55 23.26 20.19
N VAL A 13 10.73 23.42 19.13
CA VAL A 13 10.47 22.38 18.13
C VAL A 13 11.76 21.75 17.62
N GLU A 14 12.73 22.59 17.22
CA GLU A 14 14.02 22.15 16.66
C GLU A 14 14.83 21.34 17.67
N THR A 15 14.77 21.75 18.95
CA THR A 15 15.47 21.04 20.03
C THR A 15 14.89 19.65 20.22
N VAL A 16 13.58 19.49 20.27
CA VAL A 16 12.91 18.21 20.45
C VAL A 16 13.17 17.31 19.24
N ILE A 17 13.02 17.83 18.02
CA ILE A 17 13.32 17.06 16.79
C ILE A 17 14.76 16.58 16.79
N ARG A 18 15.72 17.45 17.07
CA ARG A 18 17.14 17.08 17.09
C ARG A 18 17.43 15.99 18.13
N LYS A 19 16.96 16.16 19.38
CA LYS A 19 17.18 15.18 20.44
C LYS A 19 16.52 13.83 20.13
N SER A 20 15.33 13.84 19.57
CA SER A 20 14.63 12.62 19.14
C SER A 20 15.39 11.91 18.00
N ARG A 21 15.93 12.68 17.05
CA ARG A 21 16.78 12.13 15.98
C ARG A 21 18.07 11.51 16.54
N GLU A 22 18.76 12.21 17.44
CA GLU A 22 19.97 11.71 18.12
C GLU A 22 19.68 10.42 18.91
N LYS A 23 18.52 10.38 19.62
CA LYS A 23 18.06 9.16 20.31
C LYS A 23 17.88 8.00 19.33
N CYS A 24 17.14 8.20 18.24
CA CYS A 24 16.91 7.19 17.21
C CYS A 24 18.24 6.71 16.58
N GLN A 25 19.18 7.61 16.32
CA GLN A 25 20.48 7.28 15.75
C GLN A 25 21.36 6.48 16.73
N SER A 26 21.23 6.71 18.02
CA SER A 26 22.02 6.03 19.06
C SER A 26 21.65 4.54 19.21
N ILE A 27 20.45 4.14 18.81
CA ILE A 27 19.99 2.76 18.96
C ILE A 27 20.68 1.89 17.90
N GLN A 28 21.45 0.90 18.33
CA GLN A 28 22.18 -0.01 17.45
C GLN A 28 21.47 -1.34 17.26
N GLU A 29 20.76 -1.78 18.29
CA GLU A 29 19.99 -3.02 18.30
C GLU A 29 18.80 -2.91 19.23
N GLY A 30 17.86 -3.81 19.13
CA GLY A 30 16.71 -3.89 20.03
C GLY A 30 15.69 -4.90 19.60
N HIS A 31 14.78 -5.14 20.53
CA HIS A 31 13.56 -5.89 20.32
C HIS A 31 12.37 -4.97 20.64
N TYR A 32 11.40 -4.87 19.75
CA TYR A 32 10.20 -4.08 19.99
C TYR A 32 8.92 -4.80 19.62
N VAL A 33 7.85 -4.42 20.27
CA VAL A 33 6.49 -4.76 19.91
C VAL A 33 5.75 -3.47 19.58
N MET A 34 5.03 -3.47 18.48
CA MET A 34 4.26 -2.34 17.99
C MET A 34 2.84 -2.76 17.59
N GLU A 35 1.88 -1.90 17.82
CA GLU A 35 0.54 -1.99 17.25
C GLU A 35 0.39 -0.99 16.12
N ARG A 36 -0.21 -1.44 15.02
CA ARG A 36 -0.48 -0.62 13.84
C ARG A 36 -1.95 -0.69 13.50
N LYS A 37 -2.53 0.46 13.22
CA LYS A 37 -3.85 0.60 12.60
C LYS A 37 -3.67 1.18 11.23
N MET A 38 -4.40 0.68 10.25
CA MET A 38 -4.36 1.22 8.91
C MET A 38 -5.76 1.20 8.29
N LYS A 39 -6.19 2.35 7.78
CA LYS A 39 -7.38 2.50 6.96
C LYS A 39 -6.96 2.92 5.57
N HIS A 40 -7.22 2.09 4.60
CA HIS A 40 -7.00 2.42 3.19
C HIS A 40 -8.12 3.32 2.64
N MET A 41 -7.80 4.04 1.55
CA MET A 41 -8.65 5.11 0.99
C MET A 41 -10.12 4.75 0.80
N SER A 42 -10.40 3.58 0.27
CA SER A 42 -11.76 3.14 -0.10
C SER A 42 -12.37 2.12 0.85
N ASP A 43 -11.64 1.68 1.87
CA ASP A 43 -12.15 0.69 2.81
C ASP A 43 -12.98 1.35 3.91
N LYS A 44 -14.06 0.68 4.33
CA LYS A 44 -14.82 1.09 5.52
C LYS A 44 -14.10 0.71 6.80
N ASP A 45 -13.48 -0.46 6.78
CA ASP A 45 -12.86 -1.07 7.93
C ASP A 45 -11.44 -0.57 8.14
N THR A 46 -10.97 -0.73 9.34
CA THR A 46 -9.60 -0.44 9.75
C THR A 46 -8.90 -1.75 10.05
N ASP A 47 -7.77 -1.97 9.41
CA ASP A 47 -6.93 -3.12 9.67
C ASP A 47 -6.05 -2.88 10.91
N TYR A 48 -5.90 -3.91 11.72
CA TYR A 48 -5.08 -3.90 12.92
C TYR A 48 -4.00 -4.96 12.83
N TYR A 49 -2.78 -4.57 13.18
CA TYR A 49 -1.62 -5.44 13.14
C TYR A 49 -0.87 -5.37 14.47
N ARG A 50 -0.33 -6.52 14.89
CA ARG A 50 0.72 -6.57 15.90
C ARG A 50 2.03 -6.92 15.23
N ILE A 51 3.06 -6.11 15.45
CA ILE A 51 4.37 -6.30 14.83
C ILE A 51 5.38 -6.52 15.94
N THR A 52 6.09 -7.65 15.85
CA THR A 52 7.20 -7.97 16.73
C THR A 52 8.48 -7.97 15.91
N CYS A 53 9.49 -7.22 16.31
CA CYS A 53 10.74 -7.13 15.57
C CYS A 53 11.94 -7.17 16.49
N CYS A 54 12.91 -8.02 16.14
CA CYS A 54 14.25 -8.02 16.69
C CYS A 54 15.19 -7.52 15.59
N PHE A 55 16.10 -6.58 15.90
CA PHE A 55 16.99 -6.02 14.89
C PHE A 55 18.35 -5.64 15.45
N ARG A 56 19.37 -5.62 14.56
CA ARG A 56 20.71 -5.08 14.82
C ARG A 56 21.22 -4.35 13.57
N LYS A 57 21.78 -3.16 13.74
CA LYS A 57 22.46 -2.45 12.65
C LYS A 57 23.65 -3.25 12.12
N ILE A 58 23.80 -3.26 10.81
CA ILE A 58 24.97 -3.81 10.12
C ILE A 58 25.70 -2.64 9.46
N PRO A 59 26.92 -2.30 9.92
CA PRO A 59 27.74 -1.31 9.23
C PRO A 59 27.92 -1.69 7.76
N ASP A 60 27.85 -0.70 6.87
CA ASP A 60 28.07 -0.84 5.42
C ASP A 60 27.04 -1.72 4.66
N ASP A 61 26.00 -2.22 5.32
CA ASP A 61 24.92 -2.88 4.60
C ASP A 61 24.08 -1.87 3.79
N THR A 62 24.10 -2.02 2.46
CA THR A 62 23.43 -1.12 1.52
C THR A 62 22.00 -1.54 1.20
N ILE A 63 21.53 -2.67 1.73
CA ILE A 63 20.16 -3.19 1.48
C ILE A 63 19.20 -2.62 2.51
N PHE A 64 19.34 -2.99 3.79
CA PHE A 64 18.48 -2.52 4.87
C PHE A 64 19.23 -1.72 5.94
N GLY A 65 20.57 -1.80 6.00
CA GLY A 65 21.40 -1.21 7.06
C GLY A 65 21.30 -1.93 8.39
N LYS A 66 20.63 -3.07 8.45
CA LYS A 66 20.37 -3.85 9.67
C LYS A 66 19.95 -5.27 9.37
N ALA A 67 20.34 -6.24 10.18
CA ALA A 67 19.67 -7.53 10.28
C ALA A 67 18.38 -7.37 11.05
N PHE A 68 17.35 -8.15 10.72
CA PHE A 68 16.10 -8.16 11.46
C PHE A 68 15.36 -9.50 11.33
N SER A 69 14.58 -9.81 12.36
CA SER A 69 13.51 -10.80 12.32
C SER A 69 12.22 -10.09 12.72
N MET A 70 11.24 -10.09 11.83
CA MET A 70 9.99 -9.36 12.00
C MET A 70 8.80 -10.28 11.77
N ILE A 71 7.89 -10.31 12.73
CA ILE A 71 6.61 -11.01 12.64
C ILE A 71 5.51 -9.96 12.57
N ASN A 72 4.68 -10.06 11.54
CA ASN A 72 3.52 -9.21 11.32
C ASN A 72 2.26 -10.07 11.46
N GLU A 73 1.42 -9.75 12.44
CA GLU A 73 0.22 -10.49 12.80
C GLU A 73 -1.02 -9.61 12.61
N PRO A 74 -1.70 -9.68 11.44
CA PRO A 74 -2.96 -8.99 11.23
C PRO A 74 -4.07 -9.60 12.09
N GLN A 75 -4.81 -8.75 12.80
CA GLN A 75 -5.94 -9.20 13.60
C GLN A 75 -7.13 -9.52 12.71
N GLY A 76 -7.69 -10.73 12.87
CA GLY A 76 -8.82 -11.20 12.08
C GLY A 76 -8.46 -11.90 10.76
N HIS A 77 -7.21 -11.85 10.34
CA HIS A 77 -6.71 -12.43 9.10
C HIS A 77 -5.43 -13.23 9.32
N PRO A 78 -5.49 -14.36 10.04
CA PRO A 78 -4.29 -15.17 10.37
C PRO A 78 -3.58 -15.70 9.11
N GLU A 79 -4.28 -15.83 8.00
CA GLU A 79 -3.72 -16.23 6.71
C GLU A 79 -2.78 -15.16 6.10
N TRP A 80 -2.79 -13.93 6.63
CA TRP A 80 -1.90 -12.85 6.20
C TRP A 80 -0.73 -12.65 7.16
N ASN A 81 -0.53 -13.57 8.11
CA ASN A 81 0.64 -13.55 8.96
C ASN A 81 1.91 -13.61 8.11
N GLY A 82 2.85 -12.75 8.43
CA GLY A 82 4.14 -12.70 7.73
C GLY A 82 5.28 -12.72 8.72
N HIS A 83 6.20 -13.66 8.55
CA HIS A 83 7.47 -13.65 9.25
C HIS A 83 8.59 -13.42 8.24
N PHE A 84 9.43 -12.44 8.49
CA PHE A 84 10.52 -12.00 7.61
C PHE A 84 11.81 -11.99 8.39
N LEU A 85 12.85 -12.58 7.81
CA LEU A 85 14.19 -12.59 8.37
C LEU A 85 15.16 -12.00 7.35
N TYR A 86 16.01 -11.07 7.79
CA TYR A 86 17.15 -10.59 7.03
C TYR A 86 18.41 -10.70 7.87
N THR A 87 19.39 -11.44 7.38
CA THR A 87 20.64 -11.73 8.11
C THR A 87 21.81 -10.80 7.75
N GLY A 88 21.65 -10.00 6.70
CA GLY A 88 22.72 -9.27 6.00
C GLY A 88 23.17 -9.98 4.72
N ASN A 89 23.02 -11.30 4.64
CA ASN A 89 23.38 -12.11 3.48
C ASN A 89 22.19 -12.78 2.80
N GLU A 90 21.16 -13.07 3.56
CA GLU A 90 19.92 -13.71 3.08
C GLU A 90 18.71 -12.91 3.54
N PHE A 91 17.70 -12.90 2.69
CA PHE A 91 16.35 -12.47 3.03
C PHE A 91 15.42 -13.67 2.93
N VAL A 92 14.63 -13.91 3.97
CA VAL A 92 13.77 -15.10 4.07
C VAL A 92 12.34 -14.68 4.31
N TYR A 93 11.44 -15.23 3.52
CA TYR A 93 10.01 -15.26 3.81
C TYR A 93 9.68 -16.57 4.50
N ILE A 94 9.01 -16.48 5.62
CA ILE A 94 8.60 -17.65 6.41
C ILE A 94 7.08 -17.63 6.52
N ASP A 95 6.45 -18.56 5.82
CA ASP A 95 5.04 -18.92 5.91
C ASP A 95 4.94 -20.42 6.24
N ASP A 96 4.26 -21.22 5.46
CA ASP A 96 4.29 -22.70 5.57
C ASP A 96 5.64 -23.28 5.14
N THR A 97 6.47 -22.47 4.50
CA THR A 97 7.84 -22.81 4.06
C THR A 97 8.77 -21.62 4.26
N ALA A 98 10.07 -21.87 4.40
CA ALA A 98 11.07 -20.82 4.39
C ALA A 98 11.61 -20.63 2.96
N THR A 99 11.26 -19.51 2.31
CA THR A 99 11.78 -19.16 0.99
C THR A 99 12.95 -18.19 1.13
N ILE A 100 14.13 -18.61 0.70
CA ILE A 100 15.41 -17.93 0.92
C ILE A 100 15.86 -17.21 -0.35
N LEU A 101 16.19 -15.93 -0.24
CA LEU A 101 16.81 -15.09 -1.27
C LEU A 101 18.23 -14.74 -0.82
N SER A 102 19.24 -15.26 -1.50
CA SER A 102 20.63 -14.84 -1.27
C SER A 102 20.85 -13.40 -1.78
N CYS A 103 21.48 -12.56 -0.95
CA CYS A 103 21.81 -11.18 -1.35
C CYS A 103 22.80 -11.15 -2.53
N ALA A 104 23.71 -12.12 -2.62
CA ALA A 104 24.66 -12.23 -3.74
C ALA A 104 23.93 -12.37 -5.10
N GLN A 105 22.76 -12.98 -5.12
CA GLN A 105 21.98 -13.23 -6.34
C GLN A 105 20.80 -12.27 -6.54
N TRP A 106 20.17 -11.82 -5.44
CA TRP A 106 18.86 -11.15 -5.48
C TRP A 106 18.86 -9.76 -4.84
N ALA A 107 20.02 -9.10 -4.70
CA ALA A 107 20.14 -7.81 -4.03
C ALA A 107 19.10 -6.76 -4.50
N ASP A 108 18.94 -6.59 -5.82
CA ASP A 108 18.00 -5.60 -6.37
C ASP A 108 16.55 -5.97 -6.09
N LYS A 109 16.21 -7.26 -6.15
CA LYS A 109 14.89 -7.77 -5.79
C LYS A 109 14.58 -7.54 -4.31
N ILE A 110 15.56 -7.74 -3.44
CA ILE A 110 15.43 -7.50 -2.00
C ILE A 110 15.31 -6.00 -1.74
N LYS A 111 16.16 -5.17 -2.37
CA LYS A 111 16.10 -3.70 -2.27
C LYS A 111 14.75 -3.13 -2.68
N SER A 112 14.13 -3.67 -3.73
CA SER A 112 12.81 -3.20 -4.18
C SER A 112 11.71 -3.38 -3.13
N ARG A 113 11.92 -4.23 -2.13
CA ARG A 113 11.01 -4.50 -1.02
C ARG A 113 11.31 -3.68 0.23
N ARG A 114 12.41 -2.94 0.23
CA ARG A 114 12.85 -2.15 1.39
C ARG A 114 11.72 -1.33 2.00
N GLY A 115 10.91 -0.72 1.16
CA GLY A 115 9.78 0.06 1.59
C GLY A 115 8.74 -0.67 2.43
N ASN A 116 8.62 -1.98 2.30
CA ASN A 116 7.65 -2.78 3.06
C ASN A 116 8.16 -3.14 4.46
N PHE A 117 9.46 -2.97 4.73
CA PHE A 117 10.13 -3.34 5.99
C PHE A 117 10.69 -2.14 6.76
N ASP A 118 10.45 -0.94 6.27
CA ASP A 118 10.74 0.29 7.00
C ASP A 118 9.67 0.60 8.07
N PHE A 119 8.93 -0.46 8.50
CA PHE A 119 8.06 -0.34 9.65
C PHE A 119 8.90 0.09 10.84
N TYR A 120 8.35 1.05 11.57
CA TYR A 120 8.91 1.58 12.76
C TYR A 120 10.28 0.98 13.13
N THR A 121 11.27 1.39 12.44
CA THR A 121 12.56 1.52 13.08
C THR A 121 12.62 2.98 13.47
N PRO A 122 12.79 3.31 14.73
CA PRO A 122 13.04 4.68 15.15
C PRO A 122 14.28 5.26 14.43
N LEU A 123 14.77 4.56 13.45
CA LEU A 123 16.07 4.69 12.81
C LEU A 123 16.01 4.87 11.32
N THR A 124 14.86 4.65 10.66
CA THR A 124 14.80 4.82 9.22
C THR A 124 13.99 6.03 8.84
N THR A 125 14.68 6.88 8.21
CA THR A 125 14.18 7.96 7.40
C THR A 125 13.53 7.41 6.13
N ARG A 126 12.35 6.85 6.22
CA ARG A 126 11.45 6.99 5.10
C ARG A 126 11.11 8.47 5.01
N SER A 127 10.96 8.97 3.81
CA SER A 127 10.68 10.39 3.52
C SER A 127 9.47 10.99 4.26
N CYS A 128 8.83 10.23 5.13
CA CYS A 128 7.61 10.58 5.84
C CYS A 128 7.60 10.26 7.33
N TYR A 129 8.54 9.48 7.91
CA TYR A 129 8.38 8.94 9.28
C TYR A 129 9.68 8.61 9.98
N PRO A 130 9.66 8.53 11.31
CA PRO A 130 8.83 9.25 12.27
C PRO A 130 9.39 10.61 12.63
N VAL A 131 10.73 10.83 12.59
CA VAL A 131 11.35 12.09 12.98
C VAL A 131 11.82 12.85 11.74
N PRO A 132 11.46 14.13 11.58
CA PRO A 132 11.82 14.92 10.42
C PRO A 132 13.34 14.95 10.17
N THR A 133 13.71 14.90 8.91
CA THR A 133 15.10 15.10 8.47
C THR A 133 15.42 16.59 8.42
N GLU A 134 16.71 16.94 8.45
CA GLU A 134 17.16 18.32 8.28
C GLU A 134 16.63 18.97 6.98
N LYS A 135 16.50 18.17 5.91
CA LYS A 135 15.92 18.64 4.65
C LYS A 135 14.45 19.03 4.80
N GLN A 136 13.66 18.26 5.54
CA GLN A 136 12.26 18.56 5.81
C GLN A 136 12.11 19.76 6.75
N GLU A 137 13.00 19.92 7.73
CA GLU A 137 13.02 21.10 8.61
C GLU A 137 13.33 22.40 7.85
N ALA A 138 14.15 22.31 6.79
CA ALA A 138 14.51 23.45 5.95
C ALA A 138 13.49 23.75 4.84
N ASP A 139 12.52 22.87 4.62
CA ASP A 139 11.53 22.97 3.56
C ASP A 139 10.32 23.81 4.02
N SER A 140 10.00 24.88 3.31
CA SER A 140 8.91 25.80 3.64
C SER A 140 7.50 25.19 3.53
N ASP A 141 7.39 24.03 2.90
CA ASP A 141 6.10 23.31 2.79
C ASP A 141 5.77 22.52 4.04
N TYR A 142 6.75 22.30 4.92
CA TYR A 142 6.54 21.67 6.20
C TYR A 142 6.31 22.69 7.29
N VAL A 143 5.21 22.57 8.02
CA VAL A 143 4.87 23.42 9.17
C VAL A 143 4.86 22.55 10.42
N PHE A 144 5.69 22.93 11.38
CA PHE A 144 5.85 22.19 12.63
C PHE A 144 5.21 22.93 13.79
N SER A 145 4.51 22.20 14.66
CA SER A 145 4.09 22.71 15.95
C SER A 145 4.36 21.68 17.05
N LEU A 146 4.60 22.16 18.26
CA LEU A 146 4.94 21.33 19.41
C LEU A 146 4.05 21.70 20.58
N LYS A 147 3.48 20.68 21.24
CA LYS A 147 2.73 20.82 22.49
C LYS A 147 3.13 19.75 23.48
N GLU A 148 3.05 20.08 24.74
CA GLU A 148 3.16 19.11 25.82
C GLU A 148 1.84 18.40 26.01
N THR A 149 1.88 17.07 26.16
CA THR A 149 0.70 16.23 26.33
C THR A 149 1.04 14.98 27.14
N GLN A 150 0.11 14.05 27.19
CA GLN A 150 0.30 12.73 27.79
C GLN A 150 -0.21 11.67 26.83
N LEU A 151 0.50 10.56 26.76
CA LEU A 151 0.07 9.34 26.07
C LEU A 151 0.07 8.20 27.08
N ASP A 152 -1.11 7.60 27.33
CA ASP A 152 -1.32 6.56 28.34
C ASP A 152 -0.79 6.95 29.75
N GLY A 153 -0.95 8.23 30.11
CA GLY A 153 -0.48 8.77 31.39
C GLY A 153 1.01 9.16 31.43
N ASN A 154 1.77 8.88 30.38
CA ASN A 154 3.18 9.24 30.30
C ASN A 154 3.36 10.62 29.67
N PRO A 155 4.13 11.54 30.30
CA PRO A 155 4.41 12.86 29.72
C PRO A 155 5.14 12.74 28.40
N CYS A 156 4.65 13.41 27.35
CA CYS A 156 5.28 13.43 26.06
C CYS A 156 5.13 14.80 25.37
N TYR A 157 5.93 15.01 24.34
CA TYR A 157 5.71 16.04 23.35
C TYR A 157 4.85 15.47 22.23
N LEU A 158 3.89 16.25 21.74
CA LEU A 158 3.21 16.00 20.48
C LEU A 158 3.77 16.98 19.45
N LEU A 159 4.48 16.43 18.48
CA LEU A 159 4.97 17.13 17.30
C LEU A 159 3.95 16.94 16.17
N ASP A 160 3.24 18.01 15.86
CA ASP A 160 2.33 18.05 14.72
C ASP A 160 3.09 18.58 13.49
N ILE A 161 3.02 17.87 12.39
CA ILE A 161 3.64 18.22 11.10
C ILE A 161 2.54 18.31 10.07
N PHE A 162 2.36 19.49 9.53
CA PHE A 162 1.45 19.74 8.43
C PHE A 162 2.26 20.00 7.17
N VAL A 163 1.94 19.29 6.08
CA VAL A 163 2.59 19.47 4.78
C VAL A 163 1.62 20.22 3.88
N LYS A 164 2.01 21.44 3.45
CA LYS A 164 1.22 22.26 2.54
C LYS A 164 1.00 21.53 1.24
N GLN A 165 -0.24 21.52 0.80
CA GLN A 165 -0.64 20.91 -0.45
C GLN A 165 -0.87 22.00 -1.50
N HIS A 166 -0.35 21.79 -2.70
CA HIS A 166 -0.44 22.78 -3.78
C HIS A 166 -1.61 22.53 -4.73
N GLY A 167 -2.45 21.55 -4.43
CA GLY A 167 -3.65 21.22 -5.22
C GLY A 167 -3.35 20.60 -6.59
N GLU A 168 -2.10 20.20 -6.83
CA GLU A 168 -1.72 19.51 -8.05
C GLU A 168 -2.10 18.04 -7.97
N ALA A 169 -2.72 17.52 -9.02
CA ALA A 169 -3.01 16.10 -9.13
C ALA A 169 -1.72 15.29 -9.28
N ASP A 170 -1.66 14.14 -8.61
CA ASP A 170 -0.59 13.18 -8.83
C ASP A 170 -0.43 12.88 -10.33
N ARG A 171 0.84 12.83 -10.79
CA ARG A 171 1.14 12.69 -12.22
C ARG A 171 0.65 11.38 -12.83
N TYR A 172 0.48 10.36 -12.00
CA TYR A 172 0.14 9.01 -12.45
C TYR A 172 -1.34 8.71 -12.29
N PHE A 173 -1.99 9.20 -11.22
CA PHE A 173 -3.32 8.76 -10.83
C PHE A 173 -4.39 9.87 -10.85
N GLY A 174 -4.00 11.12 -11.03
CA GLY A 174 -4.96 12.23 -11.03
C GLY A 174 -5.56 12.54 -9.65
N ILE A 175 -5.01 11.94 -8.58
CA ILE A 175 -5.46 12.13 -7.21
C ILE A 175 -4.86 13.42 -6.66
N VAL A 176 -5.69 14.29 -6.10
CA VAL A 176 -5.27 15.53 -5.46
C VAL A 176 -5.23 15.33 -3.95
N CYS A 177 -4.05 15.40 -3.37
CA CYS A 177 -3.92 15.44 -1.91
C CYS A 177 -4.29 16.84 -1.41
N ILE A 178 -5.26 16.93 -0.51
CA ILE A 178 -5.74 18.21 0.07
C ILE A 178 -5.32 18.38 1.51
N ARG A 179 -4.98 17.28 2.22
CA ARG A 179 -4.42 17.29 3.55
C ARG A 179 -3.37 16.20 3.67
N TYR A 180 -2.24 16.56 4.23
CA TYR A 180 -1.21 15.63 4.66
C TYR A 180 -0.73 16.06 6.04
N GLU A 181 -0.98 15.24 7.03
CA GLU A 181 -0.70 15.53 8.43
C GLU A 181 0.01 14.34 9.08
N VAL A 182 1.07 14.63 9.81
CA VAL A 182 1.80 13.65 10.62
C VAL A 182 1.84 14.13 12.06
N ASN A 183 1.51 13.24 12.98
CA ASN A 183 1.60 13.51 14.41
C ASN A 183 2.58 12.51 15.02
N ILE A 184 3.52 13.00 15.85
CA ILE A 184 4.52 12.17 16.50
C ILE A 184 4.50 12.45 18.01
N TRP A 185 4.27 11.41 18.80
CA TRP A 185 4.38 11.46 20.25
C TRP A 185 5.79 11.04 20.66
N ILE A 186 6.49 11.94 21.34
CA ILE A 186 7.90 11.79 21.73
C ILE A 186 7.97 11.81 23.26
N ASP A 187 8.49 10.75 23.85
CA ASP A 187 8.67 10.66 25.30
C ASP A 187 9.54 11.82 25.83
N LYS A 188 9.10 12.47 26.91
CA LYS A 188 9.83 13.62 27.47
C LYS A 188 11.08 13.25 28.25
N GLN A 189 11.20 12.00 28.66
CA GLN A 189 12.34 11.54 29.49
C GLN A 189 13.58 11.24 28.62
N ASP A 190 13.37 10.57 27.49
CA ASP A 190 14.47 10.07 26.68
C ASP A 190 14.40 10.42 25.20
N TYR A 191 13.36 11.17 24.78
CA TYR A 191 13.11 11.63 23.42
C TYR A 191 12.83 10.51 22.42
N MET A 192 12.47 9.31 22.90
CA MET A 192 12.05 8.22 22.03
C MET A 192 10.70 8.54 21.39
N PRO A 193 10.54 8.42 20.06
CA PRO A 193 9.22 8.45 19.45
C PRO A 193 8.46 7.19 19.88
N ILE A 194 7.30 7.35 20.51
CA ILE A 194 6.51 6.25 21.07
C ILE A 194 5.22 5.98 20.30
N GLN A 195 4.75 6.95 19.52
CA GLN A 195 3.64 6.77 18.59
C GLN A 195 3.79 7.74 17.43
N TYR A 196 3.31 7.36 16.26
CA TYR A 196 3.04 8.30 15.18
C TYR A 196 1.70 8.00 14.53
N SER A 197 1.12 9.00 13.90
CA SER A 197 -0.01 8.83 12.99
C SER A 197 0.17 9.68 11.74
N VAL A 198 -0.41 9.20 10.64
CA VAL A 198 -0.43 9.91 9.37
C VAL A 198 -1.83 9.88 8.82
N ALA A 199 -2.28 11.03 8.37
CA ALA A 199 -3.58 11.20 7.75
C ALA A 199 -3.45 11.89 6.40
N PHE A 200 -4.15 11.35 5.41
CA PHE A 200 -4.28 11.93 4.08
C PHE A 200 -5.75 12.11 3.76
N ASP A 201 -6.10 13.29 3.24
CA ASP A 201 -7.36 13.48 2.54
C ASP A 201 -7.04 13.76 1.08
N ASN A 202 -7.62 12.97 0.21
CA ASN A 202 -7.44 13.07 -1.23
C ASN A 202 -8.79 13.31 -1.90
N ILE A 203 -8.75 14.02 -3.04
CA ILE A 203 -9.90 14.16 -3.92
C ILE A 203 -9.60 13.41 -5.21
N GLU A 204 -10.52 12.53 -5.59
CA GLU A 204 -10.58 11.92 -6.90
C GLU A 204 -11.95 12.23 -7.51
N GLY A 205 -11.96 13.03 -8.56
CA GLY A 205 -13.21 13.51 -9.14
C GLY A 205 -14.03 14.34 -8.14
N GLN A 206 -15.17 13.82 -7.68
CA GLN A 206 -16.05 14.44 -6.68
C GLN A 206 -15.97 13.80 -5.30
N ASP A 207 -15.19 12.71 -5.15
CA ASP A 207 -15.07 11.96 -3.90
C ASP A 207 -13.87 12.43 -3.09
N THR A 208 -14.08 12.51 -1.78
CA THR A 208 -13.01 12.65 -0.80
C THR A 208 -12.66 11.28 -0.25
N MET A 209 -11.41 10.88 -0.41
CA MET A 209 -10.86 9.64 0.11
C MET A 209 -9.99 9.93 1.32
N TYR A 210 -10.20 9.18 2.39
CA TYR A 210 -9.43 9.30 3.62
C TYR A 210 -8.58 8.07 3.84
N GLN A 211 -7.28 8.29 4.04
CA GLN A 211 -6.33 7.26 4.46
C GLN A 211 -5.72 7.64 5.81
N TYR A 212 -5.60 6.67 6.69
CA TYR A 212 -5.03 6.85 8.01
C TYR A 212 -4.13 5.68 8.38
N GLU A 213 -2.99 6.00 8.99
CA GLU A 213 -2.10 5.02 9.60
C GLU A 213 -1.67 5.52 10.99
N GLU A 214 -1.68 4.63 11.96
CA GLU A 214 -1.18 4.87 13.31
C GLU A 214 -0.29 3.70 13.72
N CYS A 215 0.87 4.00 14.25
CA CYS A 215 1.77 3.02 14.83
C CYS A 215 2.14 3.43 16.24
N LYS A 216 1.94 2.53 17.20
CA LYS A 216 2.22 2.74 18.62
C LYS A 216 3.21 1.72 19.13
N LEU A 217 4.29 2.20 19.72
CA LEU A 217 5.28 1.37 20.41
C LEU A 217 4.68 0.86 21.72
N ILE A 218 4.60 -0.46 21.86
CA ILE A 218 4.09 -1.12 23.07
C ILE A 218 5.22 -1.43 24.04
N SER A 219 6.36 -1.88 23.49
CA SER A 219 7.56 -2.13 24.29
C SER A 219 8.84 -2.02 23.44
N PHE A 220 9.91 -1.63 24.09
CA PHE A 220 11.26 -1.65 23.53
C PHE A 220 12.24 -2.19 24.56
N ASP A 221 13.05 -3.20 24.17
CA ASP A 221 14.15 -3.73 24.95
C ASP A 221 15.43 -3.60 24.12
N PRO A 222 16.49 -2.94 24.62
CA PRO A 222 17.77 -2.86 23.90
C PRO A 222 18.51 -4.19 23.85
N LYS A 223 18.09 -5.21 24.61
CA LYS A 223 18.69 -6.54 24.56
C LYS A 223 18.04 -7.39 23.51
N ILE A 224 18.84 -8.08 22.73
CA ILE A 224 18.38 -8.97 21.67
C ILE A 224 18.82 -10.40 21.91
N ASP A 225 18.04 -11.33 21.36
CA ASP A 225 18.45 -12.72 21.17
C ASP A 225 19.05 -12.86 19.75
N GLU A 226 20.39 -12.95 19.69
CA GLU A 226 21.11 -13.03 18.42
C GLU A 226 20.71 -14.22 17.57
N SER A 227 20.26 -15.32 18.18
CA SER A 227 19.82 -16.51 17.45
C SER A 227 18.65 -16.19 16.49
N LYS A 228 17.82 -15.20 16.84
CA LYS A 228 16.69 -14.75 16.01
C LYS A 228 17.11 -14.05 14.72
N LEU A 229 18.36 -13.58 14.63
CA LEU A 229 18.89 -12.87 13.47
C LEU A 229 19.68 -13.78 12.52
N THR A 230 19.53 -15.09 12.65
CA THR A 230 20.26 -16.09 11.86
C THR A 230 19.29 -17.11 11.25
N LEU A 231 19.73 -17.82 10.22
CA LEU A 231 18.94 -18.93 9.62
C LEU A 231 18.60 -20.04 10.62
N LYS A 232 19.33 -20.13 11.74
CA LYS A 232 19.03 -21.07 12.83
C LYS A 232 17.73 -20.75 13.57
N SER A 233 17.15 -19.59 13.36
CA SER A 233 15.83 -19.24 13.91
C SER A 233 14.68 -19.89 13.15
N ILE A 234 14.95 -20.42 11.95
CA ILE A 234 13.97 -21.17 11.16
C ILE A 234 13.79 -22.53 11.83
N PRO A 235 12.55 -23.01 12.11
CA PRO A 235 12.31 -24.31 12.68
C PRO A 235 12.96 -25.44 11.87
N ASP A 236 13.56 -26.42 12.55
CA ASP A 236 14.30 -27.52 11.90
C ASP A 236 13.38 -28.42 11.03
N ASP A 237 12.10 -28.48 11.36
CA ASP A 237 11.08 -29.25 10.63
C ASP A 237 10.47 -28.46 9.44
N MET A 238 10.83 -27.19 9.29
CA MET A 238 10.31 -26.36 8.20
C MET A 238 11.03 -26.65 6.88
N VAL A 239 10.26 -26.83 5.82
CA VAL A 239 10.82 -26.96 4.47
C VAL A 239 11.47 -25.66 4.03
N GLN A 240 12.75 -25.70 3.73
CA GLN A 240 13.52 -24.58 3.20
C GLN A 240 13.68 -24.75 1.69
N ARG A 241 13.51 -23.65 0.95
CA ARG A 241 13.69 -23.62 -0.51
C ARG A 241 14.32 -22.31 -0.96
N ASP A 242 15.10 -22.38 -2.01
CA ASP A 242 15.58 -21.16 -2.69
C ASP A 242 14.44 -20.44 -3.40
N TYR A 243 14.54 -19.13 -3.43
CA TYR A 243 13.60 -18.31 -4.19
C TYR A 243 13.72 -18.59 -5.68
N VAL A 244 12.61 -18.94 -6.28
CA VAL A 244 12.47 -19.04 -7.73
C VAL A 244 11.61 -17.87 -8.20
N PRO A 245 12.09 -17.05 -9.15
CA PRO A 245 11.29 -15.96 -9.66
C PRO A 245 9.99 -16.46 -10.23
N TYR A 246 8.89 -15.89 -9.81
CA TYR A 246 7.61 -16.12 -10.49
C TYR A 246 7.73 -15.60 -11.92
N LYS A 247 7.67 -16.51 -12.88
CA LYS A 247 7.58 -16.15 -14.29
C LYS A 247 6.14 -15.74 -14.56
N ARG A 248 5.93 -14.44 -14.73
CA ARG A 248 4.59 -13.94 -15.11
C ARG A 248 4.16 -14.61 -16.41
N PRO A 249 2.93 -15.11 -16.50
CA PRO A 249 2.40 -15.55 -17.78
C PRO A 249 2.48 -14.41 -18.78
N GLU A 250 2.85 -14.74 -20.01
CA GLU A 250 2.75 -13.76 -21.09
C GLU A 250 1.28 -13.37 -21.28
N PRO A 251 0.98 -12.11 -21.64
CA PRO A 251 -0.38 -11.71 -21.99
C PRO A 251 -0.96 -12.65 -23.04
N LEU A 252 -2.26 -12.88 -22.98
CA LEU A 252 -2.94 -13.67 -24.02
C LEU A 252 -2.73 -13.00 -25.39
N ALA A 253 -2.30 -13.78 -26.37
CA ALA A 253 -1.97 -13.26 -27.69
C ALA A 253 -3.20 -12.70 -28.43
N ASP A 254 -3.02 -11.66 -29.22
CA ASP A 254 -4.05 -11.12 -30.09
C ASP A 254 -4.61 -12.21 -31.01
N GLY A 255 -5.92 -12.18 -31.25
CA GLY A 255 -6.66 -13.21 -31.95
C GLY A 255 -7.04 -14.45 -31.12
N THR A 256 -6.53 -14.58 -29.90
CA THR A 256 -6.91 -15.66 -28.99
C THR A 256 -8.39 -15.51 -28.59
N PRO A 257 -9.20 -16.57 -28.59
CA PRO A 257 -10.53 -16.52 -27.95
C PRO A 257 -10.37 -16.14 -26.48
N ALA A 258 -11.15 -15.16 -26.03
CA ALA A 258 -11.17 -14.78 -24.63
C ALA A 258 -11.68 -15.97 -23.78
N PRO A 259 -11.08 -16.27 -22.60
CA PRO A 259 -11.61 -17.24 -21.67
C PRO A 259 -13.07 -16.96 -21.34
N ASP A 260 -13.91 -17.98 -21.34
CA ASP A 260 -15.35 -17.86 -21.09
C ASP A 260 -15.63 -17.65 -19.59
N TRP A 261 -16.70 -16.95 -19.28
CA TRP A 261 -17.13 -16.71 -17.91
C TRP A 261 -18.64 -16.53 -17.80
N SER A 262 -19.14 -16.77 -16.58
CA SER A 262 -20.54 -16.55 -16.19
C SER A 262 -20.52 -15.96 -14.78
N LEU A 263 -20.77 -14.65 -14.66
CA LEU A 263 -20.56 -13.89 -13.44
C LEU A 263 -21.84 -13.19 -12.97
N PRO A 264 -22.03 -13.05 -11.64
CA PRO A 264 -23.17 -12.31 -11.10
C PRO A 264 -22.97 -10.80 -11.27
N THR A 265 -24.06 -10.11 -11.58
CA THR A 265 -24.16 -8.65 -11.51
C THR A 265 -24.34 -8.19 -10.06
N LEU A 266 -24.16 -6.88 -9.81
CA LEU A 266 -24.49 -6.27 -8.52
C LEU A 266 -25.97 -6.38 -8.14
N ALA A 267 -26.86 -6.61 -9.11
CA ALA A 267 -28.30 -6.82 -8.90
C ALA A 267 -28.68 -8.30 -8.66
N GLY A 268 -27.72 -9.23 -8.75
CA GLY A 268 -27.94 -10.66 -8.58
C GLY A 268 -28.29 -11.44 -9.87
N ASP A 269 -28.42 -10.74 -11.00
CA ASP A 269 -28.56 -11.40 -12.30
C ASP A 269 -27.20 -11.99 -12.74
N THR A 270 -27.22 -12.85 -13.75
CA THR A 270 -26.02 -13.43 -14.32
C THR A 270 -25.78 -12.95 -15.73
N ILE A 271 -24.57 -12.51 -16.04
CA ILE A 271 -24.10 -12.21 -17.40
C ILE A 271 -23.04 -13.22 -17.79
N ARG A 272 -23.07 -13.66 -19.03
CA ARG A 272 -22.07 -14.56 -19.63
C ARG A 272 -21.34 -13.85 -20.76
N LEU A 273 -20.07 -14.14 -20.94
CA LEU A 273 -19.34 -13.63 -22.11
C LEU A 273 -20.05 -14.00 -23.43
N ALA A 274 -20.61 -15.20 -23.50
CA ALA A 274 -21.38 -15.68 -24.66
C ALA A 274 -22.57 -14.79 -25.00
N ASP A 275 -23.20 -14.12 -24.04
CA ASP A 275 -24.35 -13.22 -24.24
C ASP A 275 -23.94 -11.89 -24.90
N LEU A 276 -22.64 -11.60 -24.94
CA LEU A 276 -22.06 -10.40 -25.53
C LEU A 276 -21.57 -10.60 -26.95
N LYS A 277 -21.75 -11.78 -27.54
CA LYS A 277 -21.40 -12.05 -28.94
C LYS A 277 -22.10 -11.08 -29.89
N GLY A 278 -21.36 -10.64 -30.90
CA GLY A 278 -21.84 -9.63 -31.88
C GLY A 278 -21.58 -8.19 -31.44
N LYS A 279 -21.11 -7.97 -30.22
CA LYS A 279 -20.70 -6.68 -29.68
C LYS A 279 -19.17 -6.61 -29.56
N VAL A 280 -18.62 -5.42 -29.59
CA VAL A 280 -17.24 -5.15 -29.19
C VAL A 280 -17.25 -5.01 -27.66
N VAL A 281 -16.43 -5.76 -26.95
CA VAL A 281 -16.42 -5.81 -25.49
C VAL A 281 -15.12 -5.27 -24.95
N LEU A 282 -15.20 -4.33 -24.03
CA LEU A 282 -14.05 -3.84 -23.25
C LEU A 282 -14.18 -4.36 -21.83
N LEU A 283 -13.33 -5.31 -21.45
CA LEU A 283 -13.24 -5.84 -20.10
C LEU A 283 -12.20 -5.04 -19.31
N ASP A 284 -12.55 -4.65 -18.08
CA ASP A 284 -11.70 -3.95 -17.14
C ASP A 284 -11.57 -4.79 -15.87
N PHE A 285 -10.40 -5.40 -15.66
CA PHE A 285 -10.08 -6.06 -14.40
C PHE A 285 -9.58 -5.00 -13.40
N PHE A 286 -10.35 -4.77 -12.36
CA PHE A 286 -10.12 -3.71 -11.38
C PHE A 286 -10.50 -4.14 -9.97
N TYR A 287 -10.22 -3.32 -8.95
CA TYR A 287 -10.76 -3.42 -7.60
C TYR A 287 -10.78 -2.02 -6.93
N LYS A 288 -11.61 -1.84 -5.90
CA LYS A 288 -11.92 -0.51 -5.33
C LYS A 288 -10.71 0.25 -4.78
N SER A 289 -9.80 -0.44 -4.08
CA SER A 289 -8.62 0.18 -3.46
C SER A 289 -7.42 0.34 -4.40
N CYS A 290 -7.61 0.06 -5.70
CA CYS A 290 -6.59 0.23 -6.74
C CYS A 290 -6.61 1.67 -7.28
N ALA A 291 -5.68 2.52 -6.86
CA ALA A 291 -5.61 3.91 -7.30
C ALA A 291 -5.49 4.08 -8.84
N PRO A 292 -4.64 3.31 -9.58
CA PRO A 292 -4.62 3.39 -11.04
C PRO A 292 -5.94 2.94 -11.68
N CYS A 293 -6.66 1.98 -11.06
CA CYS A 293 -7.97 1.56 -11.55
C CYS A 293 -8.98 2.72 -11.41
N CYS A 294 -8.99 3.36 -10.25
CA CYS A 294 -9.83 4.53 -10.02
C CYS A 294 -9.60 5.63 -11.06
N ALA A 295 -8.35 5.86 -11.46
CA ALA A 295 -8.02 6.82 -12.51
C ALA A 295 -8.50 6.38 -13.91
N ALA A 296 -8.65 5.08 -14.17
CA ALA A 296 -9.17 4.54 -15.41
C ALA A 296 -10.70 4.67 -15.53
N LEU A 297 -11.45 4.57 -14.41
CA LEU A 297 -12.91 4.57 -14.42
C LEU A 297 -13.56 5.72 -15.22
N PRO A 298 -13.16 7.00 -15.06
CA PRO A 298 -13.74 8.10 -15.83
C PRO A 298 -13.53 7.97 -17.34
N VAL A 299 -12.37 7.45 -17.75
CA VAL A 299 -12.03 7.22 -19.17
C VAL A 299 -12.93 6.14 -19.74
N LEU A 300 -13.09 5.03 -19.02
CA LEU A 300 -13.95 3.92 -19.42
C LEU A 300 -15.43 4.32 -19.44
N GLN A 301 -15.86 5.15 -18.49
CA GLN A 301 -17.21 5.72 -18.49
C GLN A 301 -17.45 6.60 -19.71
N SER A 302 -16.49 7.44 -20.09
CA SER A 302 -16.60 8.25 -21.31
C SER A 302 -16.74 7.37 -22.57
N ILE A 303 -15.95 6.30 -22.66
CA ILE A 303 -16.06 5.31 -23.75
C ILE A 303 -17.44 4.64 -23.73
N HIS A 304 -17.90 4.20 -22.57
CA HIS A 304 -19.23 3.60 -22.42
C HIS A 304 -20.30 4.53 -22.94
N GLU A 305 -20.38 5.77 -22.46
CA GLU A 305 -21.40 6.74 -22.88
C GLU A 305 -21.36 7.02 -24.38
N LYS A 306 -20.18 7.15 -24.95
CA LYS A 306 -19.99 7.49 -26.36
C LYS A 306 -20.35 6.36 -27.33
N TYR A 307 -20.17 5.10 -26.91
CA TYR A 307 -20.23 3.96 -27.83
C TYR A 307 -21.25 2.88 -27.48
N LYS A 308 -21.96 2.94 -26.33
CA LYS A 308 -22.96 1.95 -25.93
C LYS A 308 -24.05 1.69 -27.00
N ASP A 309 -24.51 2.75 -27.63
CA ASP A 309 -25.55 2.66 -28.67
C ASP A 309 -24.97 2.25 -30.06
N ARG A 310 -23.64 2.10 -30.14
CA ARG A 310 -22.92 1.67 -31.34
C ARG A 310 -22.45 0.22 -31.26
N GLY A 311 -22.88 -0.52 -30.24
CA GLY A 311 -22.57 -1.93 -30.06
C GLY A 311 -21.26 -2.20 -29.33
N VAL A 312 -20.78 -1.24 -28.52
CA VAL A 312 -19.68 -1.43 -27.55
C VAL A 312 -20.26 -1.67 -26.16
N VAL A 313 -19.73 -2.64 -25.45
CA VAL A 313 -20.08 -2.94 -24.05
C VAL A 313 -18.83 -2.84 -23.20
N VAL A 314 -18.88 -2.04 -22.14
CA VAL A 314 -17.83 -1.99 -21.12
C VAL A 314 -18.28 -2.83 -19.93
N VAL A 315 -17.41 -3.68 -19.41
CA VAL A 315 -17.65 -4.56 -18.26
C VAL A 315 -16.47 -4.49 -17.31
N GLY A 316 -16.72 -4.03 -16.09
CA GLY A 316 -15.75 -4.14 -14.99
C GLY A 316 -15.81 -5.52 -14.35
N ILE A 317 -14.68 -6.10 -14.02
CA ILE A 317 -14.55 -7.39 -13.34
C ILE A 317 -13.67 -7.22 -12.12
N ASP A 318 -14.25 -7.45 -10.96
CA ASP A 318 -13.54 -7.34 -9.67
C ASP A 318 -13.30 -8.73 -9.08
N PRO A 319 -12.03 -9.18 -8.99
CA PRO A 319 -11.68 -10.47 -8.41
C PRO A 319 -11.29 -10.40 -6.94
N TYR A 320 -11.30 -9.24 -6.28
CA TYR A 320 -10.74 -9.05 -4.94
C TYR A 320 -11.74 -8.62 -3.89
N ASP A 321 -12.68 -7.75 -4.23
CA ASP A 321 -13.62 -7.20 -3.26
C ASP A 321 -14.70 -8.21 -2.88
N ASP A 322 -15.13 -8.19 -1.63
CA ASP A 322 -16.15 -9.12 -1.12
C ASP A 322 -17.56 -8.67 -1.56
N PRO A 323 -18.25 -9.43 -2.41
CA PRO A 323 -19.60 -9.09 -2.85
C PRO A 323 -20.62 -9.01 -1.70
N ALA A 324 -20.39 -9.68 -0.57
CA ALA A 324 -21.28 -9.64 0.59
C ALA A 324 -21.25 -8.30 1.33
N LYS A 325 -20.20 -7.51 1.17
CA LYS A 325 -20.08 -6.18 1.78
C LYS A 325 -20.85 -5.08 1.05
N ASP A 326 -21.41 -5.37 -0.13
CA ASP A 326 -22.29 -4.51 -0.97
C ASP A 326 -21.82 -3.03 -1.08
N GLU A 327 -20.54 -2.82 -1.28
CA GLU A 327 -19.97 -1.48 -1.38
C GLU A 327 -19.73 -1.04 -2.82
N MET A 328 -19.62 -1.98 -3.75
CA MET A 328 -19.31 -1.73 -5.15
C MET A 328 -20.33 -0.81 -5.81
N ALA A 329 -21.61 -1.05 -5.60
CA ALA A 329 -22.68 -0.21 -6.15
C ALA A 329 -22.56 1.24 -5.67
N THR A 330 -22.30 1.44 -4.37
CA THR A 330 -22.08 2.76 -3.78
C THR A 330 -20.79 3.42 -4.32
N PHE A 331 -19.72 2.66 -4.42
CA PHE A 331 -18.44 3.10 -4.96
C PHE A 331 -18.57 3.61 -6.41
N LEU A 332 -19.22 2.84 -7.27
CA LEU A 332 -19.45 3.20 -8.68
C LEU A 332 -20.41 4.38 -8.84
N SER A 333 -21.52 4.36 -8.08
CA SER A 333 -22.54 5.43 -8.13
C SER A 333 -21.95 6.79 -7.76
N LYS A 334 -21.14 6.86 -6.70
CA LYS A 334 -20.47 8.09 -6.30
C LYS A 334 -19.52 8.65 -7.36
N ARG A 335 -18.96 7.79 -8.21
CA ARG A 335 -18.08 8.17 -9.33
C ARG A 335 -18.81 8.38 -10.65
N GLY A 336 -20.13 8.28 -10.64
CA GLY A 336 -20.93 8.42 -11.86
C GLY A 336 -20.71 7.29 -12.88
N ILE A 337 -20.23 6.12 -12.43
CA ILE A 337 -20.00 4.95 -13.28
C ILE A 337 -21.31 4.21 -13.48
N THR A 338 -21.67 4.00 -14.74
CA THR A 338 -22.95 3.39 -15.14
C THR A 338 -22.81 2.12 -15.97
N TYR A 339 -21.60 1.78 -16.40
CA TYR A 339 -21.35 0.50 -17.04
C TYR A 339 -21.39 -0.65 -16.02
N THR A 340 -21.58 -1.87 -16.51
CA THR A 340 -21.77 -3.05 -15.68
C THR A 340 -20.48 -3.43 -14.97
N ALA A 341 -20.55 -3.68 -13.66
CA ALA A 341 -19.50 -4.31 -12.89
C ALA A 341 -19.96 -5.68 -12.36
N LEU A 342 -19.04 -6.63 -12.36
CA LEU A 342 -19.23 -8.02 -11.98
C LEU A 342 -18.19 -8.42 -10.95
N PHE A 343 -18.54 -9.33 -10.05
CA PHE A 343 -17.54 -9.99 -9.18
C PHE A 343 -17.09 -11.30 -9.81
N SER A 344 -15.81 -11.59 -9.68
CA SER A 344 -15.25 -12.88 -10.04
C SER A 344 -14.41 -13.46 -8.90
N ASP A 345 -13.96 -14.70 -9.06
CA ASP A 345 -12.90 -15.27 -8.26
C ASP A 345 -11.51 -15.00 -8.87
N HIS A 346 -10.48 -15.36 -8.13
CA HIS A 346 -9.11 -15.24 -8.59
C HIS A 346 -8.76 -16.17 -9.77
N GLU A 347 -9.52 -17.24 -9.99
CA GLU A 347 -9.25 -18.20 -11.08
C GLU A 347 -9.46 -17.54 -12.44
N LEU A 348 -10.51 -16.72 -12.58
CA LEU A 348 -10.72 -15.98 -13.83
C LEU A 348 -9.55 -15.03 -14.15
N SER A 349 -8.99 -14.38 -13.14
CA SER A 349 -7.78 -13.56 -13.33
C SER A 349 -6.59 -14.38 -13.82
N LYS A 350 -6.45 -15.62 -13.36
CA LYS A 350 -5.40 -16.54 -13.85
C LYS A 350 -5.64 -16.96 -15.29
N ASP A 351 -6.90 -17.27 -15.65
CA ASP A 351 -7.28 -17.66 -17.01
C ASP A 351 -6.98 -16.54 -18.01
N TYR A 352 -7.17 -15.28 -17.60
CA TYR A 352 -6.86 -14.09 -18.40
C TYR A 352 -5.39 -13.64 -18.25
N HIS A 353 -4.55 -14.36 -17.50
CA HIS A 353 -3.17 -13.98 -17.19
C HIS A 353 -3.05 -12.58 -16.53
N VAL A 354 -4.08 -12.13 -15.82
CA VAL A 354 -4.07 -10.85 -15.10
C VAL A 354 -3.17 -10.95 -13.87
N HIS A 355 -2.16 -10.07 -13.80
CA HIS A 355 -1.20 -10.02 -12.70
C HIS A 355 -0.86 -8.58 -12.27
N ALA A 356 -1.53 -7.60 -12.86
CA ALA A 356 -1.46 -6.19 -12.51
C ALA A 356 -2.84 -5.55 -12.76
N PHE A 357 -3.13 -4.44 -12.11
CA PHE A 357 -4.42 -3.75 -12.21
C PHE A 357 -4.22 -2.25 -12.45
N PRO A 358 -5.06 -1.62 -13.28
CA PRO A 358 -6.06 -2.26 -14.13
C PRO A 358 -5.41 -3.09 -15.25
N THR A 359 -6.11 -4.13 -15.73
CA THR A 359 -5.80 -4.78 -17.00
C THR A 359 -7.03 -4.77 -17.87
N LEU A 360 -6.90 -4.21 -19.06
CA LEU A 360 -7.99 -4.09 -20.02
C LEU A 360 -7.82 -5.09 -21.16
N PHE A 361 -8.94 -5.69 -21.58
CA PHE A 361 -8.99 -6.52 -22.78
C PHE A 361 -10.06 -5.96 -23.73
N LEU A 362 -9.66 -5.64 -24.95
CA LEU A 362 -10.59 -5.30 -26.01
C LEU A 362 -10.89 -6.55 -26.85
N LEU A 363 -12.18 -6.93 -26.92
CA LEU A 363 -12.63 -8.11 -27.66
C LEU A 363 -13.41 -7.70 -28.91
N ASP A 364 -13.21 -8.42 -29.99
CA ASP A 364 -14.01 -8.28 -31.20
C ASP A 364 -15.41 -8.89 -31.04
N ARG A 365 -16.24 -8.76 -32.09
CA ARG A 365 -17.61 -9.29 -32.12
C ARG A 365 -17.69 -10.82 -32.05
N GLN A 366 -16.59 -11.52 -32.27
CA GLN A 366 -16.43 -12.97 -32.14
C GLN A 366 -15.95 -13.39 -30.76
N GLY A 367 -15.62 -12.43 -29.87
CA GLY A 367 -15.08 -12.68 -28.54
C GLY A 367 -13.59 -13.01 -28.56
N ARG A 368 -12.81 -12.52 -29.55
CA ARG A 368 -11.36 -12.67 -29.61
C ARG A 368 -10.70 -11.42 -29.07
N ILE A 369 -9.61 -11.61 -28.35
CA ILE A 369 -8.76 -10.52 -27.82
C ILE A 369 -8.10 -9.81 -29.00
N ILE A 370 -8.29 -8.50 -29.08
CA ILE A 370 -7.66 -7.63 -30.08
C ILE A 370 -6.54 -6.80 -29.48
N MET A 371 -6.66 -6.54 -28.18
CA MET A 371 -5.66 -5.75 -27.43
C MET A 371 -5.72 -6.12 -25.96
N THR A 372 -4.56 -6.18 -25.33
CA THR A 372 -4.38 -6.18 -23.88
C THR A 372 -3.64 -4.92 -23.47
N HIS A 373 -4.18 -4.13 -22.52
CA HIS A 373 -3.54 -2.94 -21.98
C HIS A 373 -3.30 -3.13 -20.48
N LEU A 374 -2.07 -2.92 -20.02
CA LEU A 374 -1.66 -3.08 -18.63
C LEU A 374 -1.46 -1.73 -17.95
N GLY A 375 -2.13 -1.53 -16.82
CA GLY A 375 -2.03 -0.31 -16.05
C GLY A 375 -2.85 0.85 -16.63
N PHE A 376 -2.70 2.02 -16.01
CA PHE A 376 -3.31 3.27 -16.48
C PHE A 376 -2.25 4.16 -17.12
N SER A 377 -2.58 4.74 -18.27
CA SER A 377 -1.83 5.83 -18.89
C SER A 377 -2.76 6.95 -19.33
N LYS A 378 -2.24 8.17 -19.48
CA LYS A 378 -3.04 9.31 -19.96
C LYS A 378 -3.49 9.13 -21.41
N GLU A 379 -2.74 8.36 -22.17
CA GLU A 379 -2.96 8.07 -23.58
C GLU A 379 -4.01 6.95 -23.78
N MET A 380 -4.29 6.15 -22.74
CA MET A 380 -5.16 4.97 -22.81
C MET A 380 -6.51 5.24 -23.49
N GLY A 381 -7.16 6.37 -23.16
CA GLY A 381 -8.44 6.72 -23.75
C GLY A 381 -8.38 6.93 -25.27
N ALA A 382 -7.35 7.62 -25.74
CA ALA A 382 -7.14 7.88 -27.17
C ALA A 382 -6.79 6.59 -27.93
N GLU A 383 -5.96 5.73 -27.36
CA GLU A 383 -5.60 4.44 -27.95
C GLU A 383 -6.81 3.51 -28.09
N LEU A 384 -7.62 3.43 -27.03
CA LEU A 384 -8.88 2.67 -27.06
C LEU A 384 -9.86 3.20 -28.11
N GLU A 385 -10.03 4.53 -28.18
CA GLU A 385 -10.92 5.14 -29.18
C GLU A 385 -10.46 4.88 -30.62
N GLU A 386 -9.16 4.96 -30.90
CA GLU A 386 -8.62 4.68 -32.23
C GLU A 386 -8.91 3.24 -32.65
N LEU A 387 -8.77 2.26 -31.75
CA LEU A 387 -9.09 0.87 -32.03
C LEU A 387 -10.59 0.65 -32.21
N LEU A 388 -11.41 1.23 -31.33
CA LEU A 388 -12.88 1.12 -31.43
C LEU A 388 -13.41 1.67 -32.78
N LEU A 389 -12.86 2.80 -33.24
CA LEU A 389 -13.28 3.38 -34.51
C LEU A 389 -12.95 2.49 -35.74
N LYS A 390 -11.91 1.64 -35.64
CA LYS A 390 -11.59 0.67 -36.69
C LYS A 390 -12.51 -0.56 -36.69
N MET A 391 -13.19 -0.83 -35.56
CA MET A 391 -14.02 -2.02 -35.35
C MET A 391 -15.53 -1.75 -35.53
N LEU A 392 -15.95 -0.49 -35.51
CA LEU A 392 -17.33 -0.04 -35.64
C LEU A 392 -17.72 0.38 -37.06
#